data_c92af2a5aa1a1ec8f83dc68716b63f99
#
_entry.id   c92af2a5aa1a1ec8f83dc68716b63f99
#
_cell.length_a   1.000
_cell.length_b   1.000
_cell.length_c   1.000
_cell.angle_alpha   90.00
_cell.angle_beta   90.00
_cell.angle_gamma   90.00
#
_symmetry.space_group_name_H-M   'P 1'
#
loop_
_entity.id
_entity.type
_entity.pdbx_description
1 polymer ?
#
loop_
_entity_poly.entity_id
_entity_poly.type
_entity_poly.pdbx_seq_one_letter_code
_entity_poly.pdbx_strand_id
1 'polypeptide(L)'
;DKNKFLKKFKFIKNYLDTSEFNGKPILTVSVRENLSDFYYRKSPKAEKTIVRAKRMQGIDKTLDDGGGITSNLEEIFKSINIFDNNIPILLNRFVSPLSSTLATTYYHYYIMDTLDVGGDKCVDLAFVPANSESYGFTGRLYITLDGNYAVKKVLLNTPANINLNWVDKLRIEQEFKQMSDSTWVLDQENTFVNFYVVKGTQQLYAHQLRNYDNYNFNVQNADSVFGLLGALHVLPEATAQPDTFWTHNRPIPLKEKEDALKDLLGQLRKVPAFNAIIKTAEILITGYIPTANDKKVTKFDFGPMNTTFSANHLEGFRMRVGGMTTANLNPYWFASG
;
A
#
# COMPACT_ATOMS: atom_id res chain seq x y z
N ASP A 1 -13.71 -24.26 9.45
CA ASP A 1 -12.63 -24.50 10.41
C ASP A 1 -11.38 -23.75 9.94
N LYS A 2 -11.33 -22.43 10.27
CA LYS A 2 -10.32 -21.46 9.81
C LYS A 2 -8.87 -21.77 10.20
N ASN A 3 -8.65 -22.82 10.98
CA ASN A 3 -7.33 -23.18 11.55
C ASN A 3 -6.72 -24.48 11.02
N LYS A 4 -7.34 -25.16 10.06
CA LYS A 4 -6.80 -26.44 9.55
C LYS A 4 -5.46 -26.27 8.84
N PHE A 5 -5.28 -25.17 8.07
CA PHE A 5 -4.02 -24.88 7.38
C PHE A 5 -2.87 -24.63 8.36
N LEU A 6 -3.06 -23.75 9.34
CA LEU A 6 -2.05 -23.45 10.36
C LEU A 6 -1.75 -24.64 11.28
N LYS A 7 -2.74 -25.52 11.54
CA LYS A 7 -2.52 -26.77 12.30
C LYS A 7 -1.63 -27.76 11.56
N LYS A 8 -1.70 -27.78 10.22
CA LYS A 8 -0.90 -28.69 9.38
C LYS A 8 0.59 -28.27 9.30
N PHE A 9 0.88 -26.98 9.50
CA PHE A 9 2.23 -26.41 9.42
C PHE A 9 2.66 -25.82 10.75
N LYS A 10 3.01 -26.67 11.71
CA LYS A 10 3.39 -26.26 13.08
C LYS A 10 4.51 -25.21 13.12
N PHE A 11 5.45 -25.27 12.18
CA PHE A 11 6.56 -24.31 12.08
C PHE A 11 6.12 -22.87 11.77
N ILE A 12 5.00 -22.66 11.05
CA ILE A 12 4.49 -21.32 10.74
C ILE A 12 4.21 -20.50 12.01
N LYS A 13 3.85 -21.16 13.13
CA LYS A 13 3.58 -20.46 14.39
C LYS A 13 4.76 -19.63 14.88
N ASN A 14 5.98 -20.04 14.59
CA ASN A 14 7.19 -19.32 14.99
C ASN A 14 7.41 -18.03 14.21
N TYR A 15 6.72 -17.89 13.05
CA TYR A 15 6.82 -16.74 12.16
C TYR A 15 5.57 -15.84 12.17
N LEU A 16 4.58 -16.18 13.00
CA LEU A 16 3.41 -15.32 13.16
C LEU A 16 3.80 -14.07 13.97
N ASP A 17 3.34 -12.95 13.48
CA ASP A 17 3.33 -11.66 14.17
C ASP A 17 1.90 -11.25 14.47
N THR A 18 1.72 -10.14 15.15
CA THR A 18 0.40 -9.58 15.48
C THR A 18 0.18 -8.30 14.69
N SER A 19 -0.93 -8.21 13.99
CA SER A 19 -1.33 -7.00 13.29
C SER A 19 -1.57 -5.86 14.28
N GLU A 20 -0.85 -4.77 14.13
CA GLU A 20 -1.07 -3.54 14.90
C GLU A 20 -2.44 -2.91 14.59
N PHE A 21 -3.01 -3.23 13.43
CA PHE A 21 -4.28 -2.70 12.99
C PHE A 21 -5.49 -3.32 13.71
N ASN A 22 -5.46 -4.63 13.98
CA ASN A 22 -6.62 -5.36 14.50
C ASN A 22 -6.29 -6.47 15.50
N GLY A 23 -5.03 -6.59 15.93
CA GLY A 23 -4.56 -7.58 16.91
C GLY A 23 -4.63 -9.04 16.44
N LYS A 24 -4.92 -9.30 15.17
CA LYS A 24 -4.99 -10.68 14.64
C LYS A 24 -3.61 -11.19 14.24
N PRO A 25 -3.37 -12.52 14.34
CA PRO A 25 -2.14 -13.11 13.84
C PRO A 25 -1.98 -12.88 12.33
N ILE A 26 -0.80 -12.42 11.93
CA ILE A 26 -0.40 -12.22 10.54
C ILE A 26 0.84 -13.03 10.23
N LEU A 27 0.97 -13.45 8.97
CA LEU A 27 2.18 -14.05 8.44
C LEU A 27 2.74 -13.11 7.38
N THR A 28 3.92 -12.56 7.65
CA THR A 28 4.62 -11.74 6.67
C THR A 28 5.12 -12.61 5.53
N VAL A 29 4.69 -12.34 4.32
CA VAL A 29 5.03 -13.10 3.10
C VAL A 29 5.79 -12.28 2.08
N SER A 30 5.84 -10.98 2.26
CA SER A 30 6.55 -10.02 1.41
C SER A 30 6.99 -8.81 2.19
N VAL A 31 8.21 -8.33 1.90
CA VAL A 31 8.75 -7.06 2.41
C VAL A 31 9.37 -6.31 1.24
N ARG A 32 8.96 -5.04 1.07
CA ARG A 32 9.50 -4.12 0.08
C ARG A 32 10.15 -2.94 0.78
N GLU A 33 11.31 -2.54 0.31
CA GLU A 33 12.05 -1.39 0.82
C GLU A 33 12.43 -0.48 -0.35
N ASN A 34 12.21 0.81 -0.19
CA ASN A 34 12.60 1.83 -1.16
C ASN A 34 13.28 2.98 -0.45
N LEU A 35 14.35 3.49 -1.04
CA LEU A 35 14.96 4.78 -0.72
C LEU A 35 14.77 5.70 -1.93
N SER A 36 14.14 6.85 -1.71
CA SER A 36 13.77 7.75 -2.81
C SER A 36 13.96 9.20 -2.41
N ASP A 37 14.29 10.03 -3.39
CA ASP A 37 14.19 11.48 -3.26
C ASP A 37 12.84 11.92 -3.81
N PHE A 38 12.06 12.66 -3.01
CA PHE A 38 10.78 13.21 -3.40
C PHE A 38 10.91 14.72 -3.64
N TYR A 39 10.52 15.16 -4.82
CA TYR A 39 10.53 16.56 -5.22
C TYR A 39 9.11 17.06 -5.40
N TYR A 40 8.83 18.21 -4.81
CA TYR A 40 7.56 18.90 -4.93
C TYR A 40 7.77 20.35 -5.39
N ARG A 41 6.98 20.78 -6.36
CA ARG A 41 6.92 22.17 -6.82
C ARG A 41 5.48 22.65 -6.73
N LYS A 42 5.25 23.80 -6.08
CA LYS A 42 3.94 24.37 -5.86
C LYS A 42 3.35 24.98 -7.14
N SER A 43 4.17 25.67 -7.94
CA SER A 43 3.71 26.37 -9.14
C SER A 43 4.73 26.29 -10.27
N PRO A 44 4.36 25.76 -11.47
CA PRO A 44 3.19 24.90 -11.67
C PRO A 44 3.29 23.64 -10.80
N LYS A 45 2.14 23.17 -10.26
CA LYS A 45 2.14 22.00 -9.37
C LYS A 45 2.73 20.79 -10.09
N ALA A 46 3.79 20.24 -9.51
CA ALA A 46 4.45 19.05 -10.01
C ALA A 46 5.08 18.25 -8.87
N GLU A 47 5.06 16.94 -9.02
CA GLU A 47 5.66 15.99 -8.11
C GLU A 47 6.54 15.03 -8.89
N LYS A 48 7.69 14.68 -8.32
CA LYS A 48 8.63 13.74 -8.91
C LYS A 48 9.26 12.89 -7.83
N THR A 49 9.32 11.59 -8.05
CA THR A 49 10.02 10.64 -7.17
C THR A 49 11.16 10.00 -7.94
N ILE A 50 12.38 10.08 -7.41
CA ILE A 50 13.55 9.39 -7.92
C ILE A 50 13.90 8.27 -6.97
N VAL A 51 13.72 7.01 -7.40
CA VAL A 51 14.04 5.82 -6.61
C VAL A 51 15.53 5.54 -6.74
N ARG A 52 16.29 5.75 -5.66
CA ARG A 52 17.74 5.52 -5.57
C ARG A 52 18.09 4.08 -5.25
N ALA A 53 17.27 3.46 -4.43
CA ALA A 53 17.43 2.05 -4.10
C ALA A 53 16.05 1.40 -3.90
N LYS A 54 15.90 0.18 -4.37
CA LYS A 54 14.72 -0.66 -4.10
C LYS A 54 15.12 -2.09 -3.87
N ARG A 55 14.44 -2.73 -2.93
CA ARG A 55 14.61 -4.14 -2.59
C ARG A 55 13.26 -4.78 -2.36
N MET A 56 13.13 -6.00 -2.86
CA MET A 56 11.93 -6.80 -2.66
C MET A 56 12.34 -8.19 -2.18
N GLN A 57 11.71 -8.64 -1.11
CA GLN A 57 11.89 -9.97 -0.56
C GLN A 57 10.51 -10.60 -0.38
N GLY A 58 10.36 -11.84 -0.79
CA GLY A 58 9.10 -12.52 -0.57
C GLY A 58 8.53 -13.20 -1.80
N ILE A 59 7.24 -13.50 -1.72
CA ILE A 59 6.47 -14.12 -2.81
C ILE A 59 6.22 -13.14 -3.96
N ASP A 60 6.37 -11.84 -3.75
CA ASP A 60 6.15 -10.81 -4.75
C ASP A 60 6.98 -10.99 -6.03
N LYS A 61 8.20 -11.54 -5.90
CA LYS A 61 9.02 -11.89 -7.07
C LYS A 61 8.34 -12.86 -8.03
N THR A 62 7.39 -13.63 -7.52
CA THR A 62 6.61 -14.60 -8.28
C THR A 62 5.32 -13.98 -8.83
N LEU A 63 4.87 -12.87 -8.22
CA LEU A 63 3.63 -12.16 -8.58
C LEU A 63 3.87 -10.87 -9.38
N ASP A 64 5.13 -10.47 -9.59
CA ASP A 64 5.52 -9.18 -10.19
C ASP A 64 5.40 -9.14 -11.73
N ASP A 65 4.99 -10.23 -12.35
CA ASP A 65 4.86 -10.33 -13.82
C ASP A 65 3.63 -9.58 -14.39
N GLY A 66 3.34 -8.39 -13.84
CA GLY A 66 2.36 -7.45 -14.40
C GLY A 66 0.95 -7.53 -13.82
N GLY A 67 0.79 -8.10 -12.65
CA GLY A 67 -0.51 -8.30 -12.02
C GLY A 67 -1.14 -7.07 -11.40
N GLY A 68 -2.45 -6.92 -11.57
CA GLY A 68 -3.26 -5.81 -11.09
C GLY A 68 -3.25 -5.55 -9.57
N ILE A 69 -2.76 -6.48 -8.72
CA ILE A 69 -2.63 -6.24 -7.27
C ILE A 69 -1.50 -5.23 -6.99
N THR A 70 -0.36 -5.34 -7.66
CA THR A 70 0.77 -4.43 -7.45
C THR A 70 0.37 -2.99 -7.78
N SER A 71 -0.28 -2.77 -8.91
CA SER A 71 -0.75 -1.44 -9.31
C SER A 71 -1.83 -0.88 -8.38
N ASN A 72 -2.74 -1.71 -7.90
CA ASN A 72 -3.76 -1.31 -6.94
C ASN A 72 -3.17 -1.00 -5.55
N LEU A 73 -2.16 -1.76 -5.10
CA LEU A 73 -1.45 -1.45 -3.86
C LEU A 73 -0.65 -0.16 -4.00
N GLU A 74 0.00 0.09 -5.13
CA GLU A 74 0.71 1.34 -5.39
C GLU A 74 -0.24 2.55 -5.33
N GLU A 75 -1.47 2.41 -5.83
CA GLU A 75 -2.48 3.46 -5.75
C GLU A 75 -2.94 3.73 -4.31
N ILE A 76 -3.19 2.66 -3.51
CA ILE A 76 -3.57 2.80 -2.09
C ILE A 76 -2.43 3.42 -1.28
N PHE A 77 -1.21 3.03 -1.59
CA PHE A 77 -0.02 3.46 -0.88
C PHE A 77 0.58 4.76 -1.42
N LYS A 78 -0.12 5.51 -2.27
CA LYS A 78 0.30 6.89 -2.56
C LYS A 78 0.27 7.73 -1.29
N SER A 79 1.29 8.57 -1.11
CA SER A 79 1.26 9.55 -0.03
C SER A 79 0.12 10.53 -0.26
N ILE A 80 -0.56 10.87 0.82
CA ILE A 80 -1.68 11.81 0.79
C ILE A 80 -1.28 13.14 1.41
N ASN A 81 -1.84 14.23 0.88
CA ASN A 81 -1.76 15.53 1.51
C ASN A 81 -3.09 15.82 2.22
N ILE A 82 -3.08 15.78 3.55
CA ILE A 82 -4.28 16.04 4.36
C ILE A 82 -4.77 17.49 4.27
N PHE A 83 -3.96 18.40 3.79
CA PHE A 83 -4.31 19.82 3.62
C PHE A 83 -4.99 20.08 2.27
N ASP A 84 -5.00 19.13 1.35
CA ASP A 84 -5.79 19.24 0.13
C ASP A 84 -7.29 19.08 0.47
N ASN A 85 -8.15 19.75 -0.29
CA ASN A 85 -9.60 19.68 -0.04
C ASN A 85 -10.17 18.28 -0.20
N ASN A 86 -9.61 17.49 -1.12
CA ASN A 86 -10.02 16.12 -1.39
C ASN A 86 -8.80 15.20 -1.45
N ILE A 87 -8.92 14.06 -0.81
CA ILE A 87 -7.92 13.00 -0.76
C ILE A 87 -8.38 11.87 -1.68
N PRO A 88 -7.67 11.58 -2.78
CA PRO A 88 -8.01 10.45 -3.63
C PRO A 88 -7.62 9.13 -2.95
N ILE A 89 -8.59 8.22 -2.83
CA ILE A 89 -8.37 6.83 -2.37
C ILE A 89 -8.97 5.91 -3.43
N LEU A 90 -8.14 5.22 -4.17
CA LEU A 90 -8.54 4.45 -5.35
C LEU A 90 -9.33 5.34 -6.34
N LEU A 91 -10.52 4.92 -6.73
CA LEU A 91 -11.40 5.66 -7.63
C LEU A 91 -12.29 6.69 -6.94
N ASN A 92 -12.21 6.80 -5.61
CA ASN A 92 -13.07 7.68 -4.81
C ASN A 92 -12.30 8.89 -4.30
N ARG A 93 -13.03 9.96 -4.03
CA ARG A 93 -12.49 11.19 -3.44
C ARG A 93 -13.10 11.40 -2.08
N PHE A 94 -12.27 11.36 -1.05
CA PHE A 94 -12.67 11.63 0.32
C PHE A 94 -12.43 13.10 0.62
N VAL A 95 -13.40 13.75 1.26
CA VAL A 95 -13.19 15.12 1.76
C VAL A 95 -12.20 15.07 2.91
N SER A 96 -11.20 15.96 2.89
CA SER A 96 -10.25 16.07 4.00
C SER A 96 -10.92 16.68 5.24
N PRO A 97 -10.63 16.19 6.44
CA PRO A 97 -11.06 16.86 7.68
C PRO A 97 -10.37 18.22 7.90
N LEU A 98 -9.38 18.57 7.09
CA LEU A 98 -8.72 19.88 7.10
C LEU A 98 -9.02 20.68 5.83
N SER A 99 -10.04 20.28 5.05
CA SER A 99 -10.48 21.04 3.88
C SER A 99 -10.85 22.47 4.29
N SER A 100 -10.20 23.45 3.67
CA SER A 100 -10.46 24.87 3.95
C SER A 100 -11.88 25.33 3.60
N THR A 101 -12.56 24.62 2.71
CA THR A 101 -13.86 24.99 2.17
C THR A 101 -15.01 24.10 2.63
N LEU A 102 -14.75 22.84 2.92
CA LEU A 102 -15.78 21.83 3.15
C LEU A 102 -15.76 21.22 4.55
N ALA A 103 -14.67 21.33 5.29
CA ALA A 103 -14.46 20.58 6.52
C ALA A 103 -15.57 20.82 7.56
N THR A 104 -15.92 22.09 7.84
CA THR A 104 -16.93 22.45 8.86
C THR A 104 -18.36 22.08 8.48
N THR A 105 -18.66 21.95 7.19
CA THR A 105 -19.98 21.51 6.71
C THR A 105 -20.06 19.98 6.62
N TYR A 106 -18.91 19.36 6.36
CA TYR A 106 -18.83 17.93 6.05
C TYR A 106 -18.59 17.06 7.28
N TYR A 107 -17.99 17.64 8.35
CA TYR A 107 -17.61 16.93 9.55
C TYR A 107 -18.18 17.57 10.82
N HIS A 108 -18.48 16.72 11.81
CA HIS A 108 -18.64 17.11 13.20
C HIS A 108 -17.34 16.89 13.94
N TYR A 109 -16.93 17.85 14.77
CA TYR A 109 -15.70 17.82 15.56
C TYR A 109 -16.01 17.81 17.03
N TYR A 110 -15.26 17.02 17.80
CA TYR A 110 -15.43 16.85 19.24
C TYR A 110 -14.08 16.96 19.94
N ILE A 111 -13.93 17.90 20.84
CA ILE A 111 -12.77 17.96 21.72
C ILE A 111 -12.89 16.83 22.72
N MET A 112 -11.93 15.92 22.72
CA MET A 112 -11.94 14.74 23.56
C MET A 112 -11.09 14.94 24.81
N ASP A 113 -9.87 15.46 24.65
CA ASP A 113 -8.92 15.63 25.73
C ASP A 113 -7.82 16.63 25.35
N THR A 114 -6.94 16.90 26.29
CA THR A 114 -5.68 17.61 26.07
C THR A 114 -4.56 16.73 26.65
N LEU A 115 -3.60 16.38 25.79
CA LEU A 115 -2.53 15.44 26.14
C LEU A 115 -1.19 15.86 25.50
N ASP A 116 -0.12 15.25 25.97
CA ASP A 116 1.21 15.41 25.38
C ASP A 116 1.40 14.41 24.22
N VAL A 117 1.87 14.90 23.07
CA VAL A 117 2.22 14.11 21.90
C VAL A 117 3.63 14.39 21.51
N GLY A 118 4.57 13.54 21.91
CA GLY A 118 5.98 13.69 21.58
C GLY A 118 6.62 14.99 22.10
N GLY A 119 6.22 15.43 23.32
CA GLY A 119 6.72 16.64 23.97
C GLY A 119 5.93 17.91 23.68
N ASP A 120 4.94 17.86 22.75
CA ASP A 120 4.08 18.99 22.44
C ASP A 120 2.71 18.81 23.09
N LYS A 121 2.24 19.82 23.81
CA LYS A 121 0.88 19.85 24.37
C LYS A 121 -0.13 20.03 23.24
N CYS A 122 -1.03 19.06 23.07
CA CYS A 122 -1.99 19.02 21.98
C CYS A 122 -3.42 18.85 22.49
N VAL A 123 -4.38 19.42 21.76
CA VAL A 123 -5.79 19.04 21.86
C VAL A 123 -6.02 17.79 20.99
N ASP A 124 -6.72 16.81 21.55
CA ASP A 124 -7.23 15.63 20.84
C ASP A 124 -8.62 15.97 20.29
N LEU A 125 -8.71 16.15 18.99
CA LEU A 125 -9.93 16.53 18.28
C LEU A 125 -10.42 15.34 17.44
N ALA A 126 -11.48 14.67 17.90
CA ALA A 126 -12.13 13.64 17.11
C ALA A 126 -13.01 14.27 16.02
N PHE A 127 -13.11 13.59 14.88
CA PHE A 127 -14.00 14.01 13.79
C PHE A 127 -14.72 12.82 13.16
N VAL A 128 -15.96 13.08 12.70
CA VAL A 128 -16.78 12.11 11.98
C VAL A 128 -17.55 12.82 10.87
N PRO A 129 -17.82 12.18 9.73
CA PRO A 129 -18.67 12.77 8.70
C PRO A 129 -20.07 13.07 9.25
N ALA A 130 -20.65 14.22 8.88
CA ALA A 130 -22.00 14.60 9.25
C ALA A 130 -23.05 13.65 8.64
N ASN A 131 -22.72 13.05 7.48
CA ASN A 131 -23.52 11.99 6.85
C ASN A 131 -22.67 10.73 6.73
N SER A 132 -23.12 9.63 7.32
CA SER A 132 -22.42 8.35 7.37
C SER A 132 -22.23 7.67 5.99
N GLU A 133 -23.03 8.04 4.99
CA GLU A 133 -22.96 7.53 3.62
C GLU A 133 -21.97 8.33 2.74
N SER A 134 -21.41 9.41 3.27
CA SER A 134 -20.48 10.26 2.53
C SER A 134 -19.06 9.71 2.53
N TYR A 135 -18.32 9.95 1.44
CA TYR A 135 -16.89 9.65 1.35
C TYR A 135 -16.09 10.62 2.23
N GLY A 136 -16.10 10.35 3.53
CA GLY A 136 -15.35 11.04 4.55
C GLY A 136 -14.65 10.06 5.48
N PHE A 137 -13.64 10.54 6.18
CA PHE A 137 -12.93 9.77 7.17
C PHE A 137 -13.55 9.91 8.55
N THR A 138 -13.37 8.93 9.40
CA THR A 138 -13.47 9.10 10.85
C THR A 138 -12.06 9.12 11.42
N GLY A 139 -11.83 9.85 12.51
CA GLY A 139 -10.48 9.85 13.08
C GLY A 139 -10.22 10.90 14.14
N ARG A 140 -8.94 11.25 14.27
CA ARG A 140 -8.46 12.22 15.25
C ARG A 140 -7.40 13.13 14.67
N LEU A 141 -7.42 14.38 15.12
CA LEU A 141 -6.40 15.39 14.87
C LEU A 141 -5.79 15.77 16.22
N TYR A 142 -4.48 15.75 16.31
CA TYR A 142 -3.73 16.25 17.46
C TYR A 142 -3.11 17.58 17.06
N ILE A 143 -3.65 18.67 17.63
CA ILE A 143 -3.32 20.05 17.26
C ILE A 143 -2.57 20.71 18.41
N THR A 144 -1.41 21.30 18.15
CA THR A 144 -0.58 21.94 19.15
C THR A 144 -1.30 23.13 19.81
N LEU A 145 -1.03 23.35 21.10
CA LEU A 145 -1.56 24.46 21.89
C LEU A 145 -0.51 25.54 22.17
N ASP A 146 0.47 25.65 21.29
CA ASP A 146 1.56 26.61 21.35
C ASP A 146 1.23 27.99 20.74
N GLY A 147 -0.01 28.16 20.30
CA GLY A 147 -0.48 29.37 19.60
C GLY A 147 -0.36 29.29 18.08
N ASN A 148 0.40 28.34 17.50
CA ASN A 148 0.49 28.10 16.06
C ASN A 148 -0.59 27.15 15.56
N TYR A 149 -1.17 26.32 16.46
CA TYR A 149 -2.23 25.35 16.15
C TYR A 149 -1.83 24.41 15.01
N ALA A 150 -0.60 23.96 14.99
CA ALA A 150 -0.12 23.03 13.98
C ALA A 150 -0.70 21.64 14.19
N VAL A 151 -0.89 20.91 13.10
CA VAL A 151 -1.24 19.49 13.16
C VAL A 151 0.02 18.70 13.50
N LYS A 152 0.05 18.10 14.69
CA LYS A 152 1.13 17.24 15.15
C LYS A 152 0.98 15.80 14.68
N LYS A 153 -0.25 15.30 14.72
CA LYS A 153 -0.59 13.93 14.30
C LYS A 153 -2.01 13.87 13.77
N VAL A 154 -2.23 13.01 12.81
CA VAL A 154 -3.57 12.71 12.29
C VAL A 154 -3.78 11.21 12.16
N LEU A 155 -4.98 10.75 12.51
CA LEU A 155 -5.46 9.39 12.31
C LEU A 155 -6.69 9.45 11.41
N LEU A 156 -6.63 8.83 10.25
CA LEU A 156 -7.73 8.72 9.30
C LEU A 156 -8.16 7.26 9.19
N ASN A 157 -9.44 6.97 9.38
CA ASN A 157 -10.02 5.64 9.17
C ASN A 157 -11.15 5.74 8.17
N THR A 158 -11.28 4.76 7.29
CA THR A 158 -12.48 4.63 6.45
C THR A 158 -13.64 4.14 7.31
N PRO A 159 -14.84 4.73 7.21
CA PRO A 159 -16.04 4.24 7.88
C PRO A 159 -16.41 2.82 7.40
N ALA A 160 -17.00 2.03 8.30
CA ALA A 160 -17.31 0.63 8.02
C ALA A 160 -18.39 0.42 6.95
N ASN A 161 -19.26 1.42 6.73
CA ASN A 161 -20.36 1.39 5.77
C ASN A 161 -19.98 1.89 4.37
N ILE A 162 -18.78 2.43 4.18
CA ILE A 162 -18.29 2.87 2.88
C ILE A 162 -17.77 1.68 2.09
N ASN A 163 -18.30 1.48 0.88
CA ASN A 163 -17.83 0.45 -0.03
C ASN A 163 -16.63 0.94 -0.85
N LEU A 164 -15.46 0.39 -0.56
CA LEU A 164 -14.22 0.60 -1.32
C LEU A 164 -13.84 -0.63 -2.15
N ASN A 165 -14.82 -1.23 -2.81
CA ASN A 165 -14.65 -2.44 -3.62
C ASN A 165 -14.07 -3.60 -2.77
N TRP A 166 -12.82 -3.96 -3.03
CA TRP A 166 -12.13 -5.07 -2.36
C TRP A 166 -11.39 -4.66 -1.07
N VAL A 167 -11.37 -3.36 -0.71
CA VAL A 167 -10.80 -2.86 0.55
C VAL A 167 -11.84 -2.97 1.66
N ASP A 168 -11.51 -3.70 2.73
CA ASP A 168 -12.36 -3.84 3.92
C ASP A 168 -12.15 -2.68 4.88
N LYS A 169 -10.88 -2.34 5.15
CA LYS A 169 -10.50 -1.26 6.06
C LYS A 169 -9.23 -0.59 5.59
N LEU A 170 -9.20 0.72 5.68
CA LEU A 170 -8.02 1.53 5.46
C LEU A 170 -7.84 2.47 6.65
N ARG A 171 -6.61 2.55 7.15
CA ARG A 171 -6.19 3.49 8.19
C ARG A 171 -4.91 4.16 7.75
N ILE A 172 -4.85 5.47 7.88
CA ILE A 172 -3.67 6.26 7.59
C ILE A 172 -3.34 7.08 8.83
N GLU A 173 -2.09 7.05 9.22
CA GLU A 173 -1.54 7.83 10.33
C GLU A 173 -0.41 8.69 9.78
N GLN A 174 -0.45 9.99 10.05
CA GLN A 174 0.62 10.90 9.70
C GLN A 174 1.10 11.63 10.95
N GLU A 175 2.40 11.74 11.10
CA GLU A 175 3.06 12.50 12.16
C GLU A 175 3.89 13.61 11.54
N PHE A 176 3.83 14.78 12.13
CA PHE A 176 4.54 15.98 11.67
C PHE A 176 5.57 16.41 12.71
N LYS A 177 6.69 16.92 12.23
CA LYS A 177 7.74 17.51 13.06
C LYS A 177 7.96 18.96 12.71
N GLN A 178 8.34 19.74 13.73
CA GLN A 178 8.77 21.12 13.54
C GLN A 178 10.27 21.14 13.22
N MET A 179 10.61 21.87 12.18
CA MET A 179 11.99 22.14 11.79
C MET A 179 12.55 23.32 12.60
N SER A 180 13.87 23.52 12.54
CA SER A 180 14.55 24.63 13.25
C SER A 180 14.08 26.03 12.84
N ASP A 181 13.53 26.16 11.63
CA ASP A 181 12.93 27.40 11.11
C ASP A 181 11.44 27.55 11.45
N SER A 182 10.94 26.74 12.37
CA SER A 182 9.53 26.66 12.78
C SER A 182 8.56 26.14 11.72
N THR A 183 9.04 25.67 10.57
CA THR A 183 8.20 25.02 9.55
C THR A 183 7.80 23.63 10.01
N TRP A 184 6.54 23.28 9.86
CA TRP A 184 6.04 21.92 10.10
C TRP A 184 6.10 21.10 8.83
N VAL A 185 6.66 19.90 8.93
CA VAL A 185 6.81 18.97 7.81
C VAL A 185 6.33 17.57 8.20
N LEU A 186 5.93 16.79 7.22
CA LEU A 186 5.58 15.38 7.44
C LEU A 186 6.85 14.61 7.85
N ASP A 187 6.79 13.92 8.97
CA ASP A 187 7.88 13.11 9.49
C ASP A 187 7.69 11.64 9.15
N GLN A 188 6.51 11.13 9.43
CA GLN A 188 6.19 9.73 9.21
C GLN A 188 4.77 9.56 8.69
N GLU A 189 4.58 8.59 7.81
CA GLU A 189 3.27 8.13 7.34
C GLU A 189 3.17 6.61 7.45
N ASN A 190 2.14 6.12 8.15
CA ASN A 190 1.77 4.73 8.22
C ASN A 190 0.44 4.51 7.51
N THR A 191 0.40 3.60 6.56
CA THR A 191 -0.82 3.19 5.87
C THR A 191 -1.07 1.71 6.08
N PHE A 192 -2.21 1.40 6.68
CA PHE A 192 -2.65 0.03 6.94
C PHE A 192 -3.88 -0.27 6.11
N VAL A 193 -3.90 -1.41 5.46
CA VAL A 193 -5.04 -1.84 4.66
C VAL A 193 -5.34 -3.32 4.86
N ASN A 194 -6.62 -3.61 5.09
CA ASN A 194 -7.17 -4.96 4.98
C ASN A 194 -8.00 -5.04 3.71
N PHE A 195 -7.82 -6.08 2.92
CA PHE A 195 -8.58 -6.29 1.72
C PHE A 195 -8.88 -7.77 1.46
N TYR A 196 -9.87 -8.02 0.61
CA TYR A 196 -10.25 -9.36 0.16
C TYR A 196 -9.79 -9.58 -1.26
N VAL A 197 -9.20 -10.72 -1.55
CA VAL A 197 -9.05 -11.19 -2.94
C VAL A 197 -10.41 -11.67 -3.45
N VAL A 198 -11.12 -12.40 -2.60
CA VAL A 198 -12.49 -12.86 -2.86
C VAL A 198 -13.32 -12.62 -1.61
N LYS A 199 -14.50 -12.00 -1.73
CA LYS A 199 -15.39 -11.71 -0.61
C LYS A 199 -15.74 -13.00 0.16
N GLY A 200 -15.57 -12.95 1.49
CA GLY A 200 -15.82 -14.11 2.35
C GLY A 200 -14.62 -15.06 2.54
N THR A 201 -13.49 -14.78 1.91
CA THR A 201 -12.22 -15.51 2.10
C THR A 201 -11.35 -14.88 3.18
N GLN A 202 -10.12 -15.36 3.33
CA GLN A 202 -9.15 -14.73 4.22
C GLN A 202 -8.78 -13.34 3.71
N GLN A 203 -8.66 -12.41 4.65
CA GLN A 203 -8.19 -11.07 4.37
C GLN A 203 -6.69 -11.08 4.15
N LEU A 204 -6.23 -10.25 3.23
CA LEU A 204 -4.84 -9.85 3.12
C LEU A 204 -4.64 -8.56 3.91
N TYR A 205 -3.51 -8.48 4.57
CA TYR A 205 -3.07 -7.31 5.31
C TYR A 205 -1.83 -6.74 4.64
N ALA A 206 -1.85 -5.46 4.38
CA ALA A 206 -0.66 -4.75 3.94
C ALA A 206 -0.43 -3.52 4.82
N HIS A 207 0.83 -3.25 5.10
CA HIS A 207 1.29 -2.10 5.87
C HIS A 207 2.44 -1.43 5.11
N GLN A 208 2.35 -0.11 4.97
CA GLN A 208 3.45 0.70 4.49
C GLN A 208 3.82 1.73 5.54
N LEU A 209 5.11 1.81 5.83
CA LEU A 209 5.72 2.87 6.63
C LEU A 209 6.61 3.72 5.72
N ARG A 210 6.39 5.03 5.75
CA ARG A 210 7.28 6.03 5.14
C ARG A 210 7.85 6.93 6.21
N ASN A 211 9.15 7.17 6.13
CA ASN A 211 9.84 8.17 6.94
C ASN A 211 10.38 9.23 6.00
N TYR A 212 10.23 10.48 6.38
CA TYR A 212 10.69 11.63 5.61
C TYR A 212 11.78 12.35 6.37
N ASP A 213 12.90 12.55 5.70
CA ASP A 213 14.06 13.21 6.28
C ASP A 213 14.77 14.09 5.23
N ASN A 214 15.79 14.84 5.66
CA ASN A 214 16.63 15.64 4.78
C ASN A 214 15.85 16.67 3.94
N TYR A 215 14.89 17.37 4.54
CA TYR A 215 14.11 18.41 3.88
C TYR A 215 15.00 19.55 3.36
N ASN A 216 14.85 19.89 2.09
CA ASN A 216 15.51 21.02 1.45
C ASN A 216 14.50 21.85 0.66
N PHE A 217 14.23 23.08 1.10
CA PHE A 217 13.29 23.98 0.44
C PHE A 217 13.92 24.83 -0.67
N ASN A 218 15.26 24.82 -0.81
CA ASN A 218 16.03 25.62 -1.74
C ASN A 218 16.81 24.74 -2.73
N VAL A 219 16.13 23.84 -3.43
CA VAL A 219 16.77 22.93 -4.39
C VAL A 219 17.20 23.71 -5.63
N GLN A 220 18.51 23.77 -5.86
CA GLN A 220 19.07 24.33 -7.10
C GLN A 220 18.90 23.33 -8.24
N ASN A 221 18.71 23.84 -9.48
CA ASN A 221 18.55 23.03 -10.70
C ASN A 221 17.34 22.06 -10.66
N ALA A 222 16.29 22.40 -9.91
CA ALA A 222 15.07 21.58 -9.83
C ALA A 222 14.41 21.34 -11.20
N ASP A 223 14.59 22.23 -12.16
CA ASP A 223 14.02 22.11 -13.51
C ASP A 223 14.54 20.88 -14.26
N SER A 224 15.81 20.48 -14.04
CA SER A 224 16.36 19.25 -14.63
C SER A 224 15.62 17.99 -14.12
N VAL A 225 15.23 17.97 -12.84
CA VAL A 225 14.47 16.89 -12.21
C VAL A 225 13.05 16.85 -12.76
N PHE A 226 12.38 18.00 -12.82
CA PHE A 226 11.01 18.07 -13.33
C PHE A 226 10.91 17.87 -14.85
N GLY A 227 12.01 18.00 -15.59
CA GLY A 227 12.11 17.67 -17.02
C GLY A 227 12.15 16.16 -17.32
N LEU A 228 12.41 15.30 -16.34
CA LEU A 228 12.38 13.85 -16.52
C LEU A 228 10.98 13.37 -16.90
N LEU A 229 10.90 12.35 -17.75
CA LEU A 229 9.62 11.75 -18.14
C LEU A 229 8.98 10.98 -16.98
N GLY A 230 7.66 11.09 -16.86
CA GLY A 230 6.88 10.41 -15.81
C GLY A 230 7.06 11.01 -14.40
N ALA A 231 6.17 10.67 -13.48
CA ALA A 231 6.23 11.11 -12.08
C ALA A 231 7.23 10.29 -11.24
N LEU A 232 7.49 9.05 -11.64
CA LEU A 232 8.41 8.12 -11.00
C LEU A 232 9.58 7.82 -11.93
N HIS A 233 10.80 7.99 -11.42
CA HIS A 233 12.03 7.63 -12.11
C HIS A 233 12.85 6.68 -11.24
N VAL A 234 13.17 5.50 -11.76
CA VAL A 234 13.97 4.49 -11.05
C VAL A 234 15.37 4.48 -11.63
N LEU A 235 16.39 4.70 -10.79
CA LEU A 235 17.77 4.66 -11.25
C LEU A 235 18.16 3.24 -11.68
N PRO A 236 18.99 3.08 -12.72
CA PRO A 236 19.40 1.75 -13.22
C PRO A 236 20.03 0.86 -12.12
N GLU A 237 20.80 1.45 -11.22
CA GLU A 237 21.47 0.80 -10.09
C GLU A 237 20.57 0.55 -8.87
N ALA A 238 19.32 0.98 -8.88
CA ALA A 238 18.45 0.94 -7.71
C ALA A 238 18.26 -0.47 -7.13
N THR A 239 18.35 -1.51 -7.94
CA THR A 239 18.20 -2.92 -7.50
C THR A 239 19.51 -3.59 -7.12
N ALA A 240 20.64 -2.94 -7.34
CA ALA A 240 21.97 -3.52 -7.16
C ALA A 240 22.59 -3.27 -5.76
N GLN A 241 21.84 -2.65 -4.86
CA GLN A 241 22.33 -2.25 -3.54
C GLN A 241 22.59 -3.47 -2.63
N PRO A 242 23.76 -3.55 -1.96
CA PRO A 242 24.10 -4.65 -1.07
C PRO A 242 23.30 -4.62 0.25
N ASP A 243 23.28 -5.72 1.00
CA ASP A 243 22.59 -5.81 2.29
C ASP A 243 23.10 -4.77 3.32
N THR A 244 24.40 -4.46 3.27
CA THR A 244 25.02 -3.44 4.14
C THR A 244 24.48 -2.04 3.89
N PHE A 245 24.16 -1.69 2.64
CA PHE A 245 23.51 -0.42 2.30
C PHE A 245 22.18 -0.27 3.06
N TRP A 246 21.34 -1.29 3.06
CA TRP A 246 20.05 -1.27 3.73
C TRP A 246 20.17 -1.16 5.24
N THR A 247 21.14 -1.84 5.84
CA THR A 247 21.39 -1.76 7.29
C THR A 247 21.73 -0.34 7.74
N HIS A 248 22.50 0.42 6.92
CA HIS A 248 22.91 1.78 7.25
C HIS A 248 21.85 2.84 6.94
N ASN A 249 21.00 2.60 5.91
CA ASN A 249 20.05 3.60 5.43
C ASN A 249 18.62 3.41 5.94
N ARG A 250 18.35 2.35 6.71
CA ARG A 250 17.05 2.19 7.37
C ARG A 250 16.92 3.11 8.57
N PRO A 251 15.93 4.00 8.62
CA PRO A 251 15.64 4.78 9.84
C PRO A 251 15.05 3.91 10.95
N ILE A 252 14.31 2.85 10.58
CA ILE A 252 13.70 1.89 11.51
C ILE A 252 14.13 0.47 11.10
N PRO A 253 14.69 -0.33 12.03
CA PRO A 253 15.08 -1.70 11.72
C PRO A 253 13.86 -2.55 11.36
N LEU A 254 14.05 -3.56 10.52
CA LEU A 254 13.01 -4.56 10.25
C LEU A 254 12.64 -5.29 11.55
N LYS A 255 11.37 -5.64 11.68
CA LYS A 255 10.93 -6.54 12.74
C LYS A 255 11.60 -7.93 12.57
N GLU A 256 11.84 -8.62 13.68
CA GLU A 256 12.49 -9.95 13.67
C GLU A 256 11.83 -10.92 12.68
N LYS A 257 10.50 -10.89 12.56
CA LYS A 257 9.75 -11.77 11.66
C LYS A 257 9.85 -11.36 10.18
N GLU A 258 10.06 -10.10 9.91
CA GLU A 258 10.33 -9.58 8.56
C GLU A 258 11.74 -9.96 8.10
N ASP A 259 12.71 -9.92 9.01
CA ASP A 259 14.09 -10.33 8.72
C ASP A 259 14.20 -11.85 8.51
N ALA A 260 13.41 -12.65 9.23
CA ALA A 260 13.32 -14.08 9.08
C ALA A 260 12.58 -14.57 7.81
N LEU A 261 12.09 -13.66 6.97
CA LEU A 261 11.27 -13.98 5.79
C LEU A 261 11.98 -14.92 4.80
N LYS A 262 13.29 -14.75 4.58
CA LYS A 262 14.06 -15.61 3.68
C LYS A 262 14.03 -17.09 4.11
N ASP A 263 14.18 -17.32 5.43
CA ASP A 263 14.15 -18.66 5.99
C ASP A 263 12.75 -19.27 5.93
N LEU A 264 11.72 -18.50 6.31
CA LEU A 264 10.33 -18.91 6.18
C LEU A 264 9.97 -19.35 4.77
N LEU A 265 10.33 -18.55 3.76
CA LEU A 265 10.03 -18.87 2.36
C LEU A 265 10.79 -20.10 1.88
N GLY A 266 12.04 -20.28 2.34
CA GLY A 266 12.83 -21.50 2.08
C GLY A 266 12.13 -22.75 2.59
N GLN A 267 11.48 -22.68 3.75
CA GLN A 267 10.71 -23.78 4.31
C GLN A 267 9.35 -23.96 3.61
N LEU A 268 8.63 -22.88 3.33
CA LEU A 268 7.32 -22.92 2.67
C LEU A 268 7.38 -23.48 1.24
N ARG A 269 8.41 -23.13 0.47
CA ARG A 269 8.62 -23.64 -0.91
C ARG A 269 8.81 -25.15 -0.97
N LYS A 270 9.23 -25.80 0.12
CA LYS A 270 9.33 -27.27 0.22
C LYS A 270 7.96 -27.94 0.38
N VAL A 271 6.90 -27.15 0.60
CA VAL A 271 5.55 -27.66 0.84
C VAL A 271 4.71 -27.58 -0.44
N PRO A 272 4.34 -28.72 -1.09
CA PRO A 272 3.56 -28.71 -2.34
C PRO A 272 2.23 -27.95 -2.24
N ALA A 273 1.56 -28.07 -1.09
CA ALA A 273 0.29 -27.36 -0.87
C ALA A 273 0.46 -25.83 -0.85
N PHE A 274 1.59 -25.31 -0.39
CA PHE A 274 1.90 -23.88 -0.43
C PHE A 274 2.09 -23.40 -1.87
N ASN A 275 2.85 -24.14 -2.68
CA ASN A 275 3.04 -23.81 -4.08
C ASN A 275 1.71 -23.83 -4.86
N ALA A 276 0.81 -24.77 -4.55
CA ALA A 276 -0.52 -24.79 -5.13
C ALA A 276 -1.34 -23.54 -4.74
N ILE A 277 -1.26 -23.09 -3.47
CA ILE A 277 -1.95 -21.87 -3.02
C ILE A 277 -1.41 -20.64 -3.73
N ILE A 278 -0.09 -20.50 -3.86
CA ILE A 278 0.54 -19.38 -4.57
C ILE A 278 0.08 -19.36 -6.03
N LYS A 279 0.13 -20.51 -6.73
CA LYS A 279 -0.36 -20.60 -8.12
C LYS A 279 -1.84 -20.25 -8.24
N THR A 280 -2.65 -20.70 -7.30
CA THR A 280 -4.09 -20.36 -7.30
C THR A 280 -4.30 -18.87 -7.06
N ALA A 281 -3.55 -18.26 -6.12
CA ALA A 281 -3.61 -16.83 -5.88
C ALA A 281 -3.16 -16.03 -7.11
N GLU A 282 -2.07 -16.43 -7.74
CA GLU A 282 -1.58 -15.83 -8.98
C GLU A 282 -2.65 -15.86 -10.09
N ILE A 283 -3.27 -17.02 -10.33
CA ILE A 283 -4.36 -17.15 -11.30
C ILE A 283 -5.56 -16.26 -10.95
N LEU A 284 -5.95 -16.18 -9.68
CA LEU A 284 -7.06 -15.34 -9.24
C LEU A 284 -6.76 -13.85 -9.42
N ILE A 285 -5.53 -13.46 -9.28
CA ILE A 285 -5.05 -12.07 -9.36
C ILE A 285 -4.86 -11.65 -10.81
N THR A 286 -4.08 -12.42 -11.57
CA THR A 286 -3.78 -12.11 -12.96
C THR A 286 -4.97 -12.40 -13.88
N GLY A 287 -5.82 -13.32 -13.47
CA GLY A 287 -6.88 -13.87 -14.31
C GLY A 287 -6.38 -14.87 -15.34
N TYR A 288 -5.07 -15.18 -15.38
CA TYR A 288 -4.47 -16.03 -16.40
C TYR A 288 -3.71 -17.22 -15.81
N ILE A 289 -3.74 -18.33 -16.54
CA ILE A 289 -2.97 -19.54 -16.23
C ILE A 289 -1.77 -19.60 -17.16
N PRO A 290 -0.54 -19.52 -16.61
CA PRO A 290 0.66 -19.69 -17.42
C PRO A 290 0.75 -21.12 -17.97
N THR A 291 1.04 -21.26 -19.26
CA THR A 291 1.09 -22.59 -19.91
C THR A 291 2.44 -23.29 -19.71
N ALA A 292 3.43 -22.63 -19.16
CA ALA A 292 4.73 -23.22 -18.84
C ALA A 292 4.91 -23.41 -17.33
N ASN A 293 5.63 -24.47 -16.96
CA ASN A 293 6.05 -24.69 -15.58
C ASN A 293 7.17 -23.73 -15.17
N ASP A 294 7.35 -23.50 -13.86
CA ASP A 294 8.27 -22.55 -13.20
C ASP A 294 9.73 -22.52 -13.71
N LYS A 295 10.12 -23.51 -14.51
CA LYS A 295 11.46 -23.63 -15.11
C LYS A 295 11.52 -23.22 -16.58
N LYS A 296 10.40 -22.92 -17.20
CA LYS A 296 10.32 -22.54 -18.62
C LYS A 296 9.60 -21.22 -18.77
N VAL A 297 10.09 -20.39 -19.66
CA VAL A 297 9.52 -19.09 -19.99
C VAL A 297 8.17 -19.28 -20.68
N THR A 298 7.11 -18.72 -20.09
CA THR A 298 5.77 -18.79 -20.65
C THR A 298 5.67 -17.92 -21.88
N LYS A 299 5.24 -18.49 -23.00
CA LYS A 299 4.99 -17.79 -24.27
C LYS A 299 3.53 -17.47 -24.52
N PHE A 300 2.65 -18.18 -23.85
CA PHE A 300 1.19 -18.05 -23.97
C PHE A 300 0.55 -18.29 -22.61
N ASP A 301 -0.41 -17.42 -22.24
CA ASP A 301 -1.19 -17.51 -21.02
C ASP A 301 -2.66 -17.76 -21.37
N PHE A 302 -3.28 -18.70 -20.66
CA PHE A 302 -4.67 -19.09 -20.86
C PHE A 302 -5.59 -18.30 -19.94
N GLY A 303 -6.63 -17.64 -20.49
CA GLY A 303 -7.56 -16.82 -19.72
C GLY A 303 -8.24 -15.76 -20.61
N PRO A 304 -8.93 -14.78 -20.05
CA PRO A 304 -9.07 -14.51 -18.60
C PRO A 304 -10.02 -15.48 -17.89
N MET A 305 -9.58 -16.02 -16.76
CA MET A 305 -10.31 -17.04 -16.00
C MET A 305 -11.62 -16.54 -15.39
N ASN A 306 -11.73 -15.26 -15.06
CA ASN A 306 -12.93 -14.63 -14.52
C ASN A 306 -14.10 -14.60 -15.51
N THR A 307 -13.83 -14.72 -16.82
CA THR A 307 -14.83 -14.79 -17.88
C THR A 307 -14.98 -16.17 -18.51
N THR A 308 -14.12 -17.13 -18.10
CA THR A 308 -14.14 -18.51 -18.62
C THR A 308 -15.45 -19.20 -18.26
N PHE A 309 -15.95 -18.98 -17.06
CA PHE A 309 -17.23 -19.51 -16.61
C PHE A 309 -18.11 -18.38 -16.11
N SER A 310 -19.27 -18.22 -16.71
CA SER A 310 -20.27 -17.25 -16.23
C SER A 310 -21.65 -17.90 -16.30
N ALA A 311 -22.53 -17.50 -15.38
CA ALA A 311 -23.91 -17.90 -15.37
C ALA A 311 -24.79 -16.72 -14.98
N ASN A 312 -25.82 -16.47 -15.75
CA ASN A 312 -26.84 -15.49 -15.41
C ASN A 312 -28.23 -16.07 -15.73
N HIS A 313 -29.26 -15.43 -15.18
CA HIS A 313 -30.65 -15.94 -15.34
C HIS A 313 -31.19 -15.81 -16.76
N LEU A 314 -30.60 -14.99 -17.61
CA LEU A 314 -31.05 -14.73 -18.99
C LEU A 314 -30.33 -15.65 -19.99
N GLU A 315 -29.01 -15.81 -19.86
CA GLU A 315 -28.19 -16.57 -20.82
C GLU A 315 -27.86 -17.99 -20.36
N GLY A 316 -28.15 -18.31 -19.09
CA GLY A 316 -27.80 -19.60 -18.50
C GLY A 316 -26.29 -19.73 -18.26
N PHE A 317 -25.76 -20.93 -18.40
CA PHE A 317 -24.33 -21.22 -18.25
C PHE A 317 -23.58 -20.89 -19.55
N ARG A 318 -22.55 -20.09 -19.45
CA ARG A 318 -21.67 -19.69 -20.55
C ARG A 318 -20.23 -20.09 -20.25
N MET A 319 -19.59 -20.71 -21.21
CA MET A 319 -18.17 -21.03 -21.19
C MET A 319 -17.43 -20.28 -22.29
N ARG A 320 -16.32 -19.65 -21.95
CA ARG A 320 -15.45 -18.94 -22.88
C ARG A 320 -14.03 -19.43 -22.72
N VAL A 321 -13.35 -19.70 -23.83
CA VAL A 321 -11.95 -20.10 -23.86
C VAL A 321 -11.18 -19.00 -24.58
N GLY A 322 -10.13 -18.49 -23.94
CA GLY A 322 -9.29 -17.44 -24.50
C GLY A 322 -7.87 -17.53 -23.99
N GLY A 323 -7.04 -16.64 -24.47
CA GLY A 323 -5.65 -16.53 -24.01
C GLY A 323 -4.92 -15.34 -24.63
N MET A 324 -3.68 -15.14 -24.19
CA MET A 324 -2.83 -14.08 -24.70
C MET A 324 -1.38 -14.54 -24.85
N THR A 325 -0.70 -13.96 -25.83
CA THR A 325 0.75 -14.12 -25.98
C THR A 325 1.48 -13.27 -24.95
N THR A 326 2.65 -13.70 -24.50
CA THR A 326 3.50 -12.95 -23.58
C THR A 326 4.69 -12.29 -24.31
N ALA A 327 5.35 -11.35 -23.65
CA ALA A 327 6.57 -10.72 -24.13
C ALA A 327 7.68 -11.72 -24.46
N ASN A 328 7.63 -12.94 -23.88
CA ASN A 328 8.56 -14.02 -24.13
C ASN A 328 8.34 -14.73 -25.48
N LEU A 329 7.18 -14.54 -26.11
CA LEU A 329 6.95 -14.95 -27.47
C LEU A 329 7.49 -13.90 -28.46
N ASN A 330 7.10 -12.65 -28.24
CA ASN A 330 7.58 -11.50 -28.99
C ASN A 330 7.46 -10.24 -28.11
N PRO A 331 8.56 -9.46 -27.90
CA PRO A 331 8.54 -8.27 -27.06
C PRO A 331 7.85 -7.06 -27.68
N TYR A 332 7.54 -7.09 -28.97
CA TYR A 332 7.03 -5.94 -29.69
C TYR A 332 5.53 -6.02 -30.05
N TRP A 333 4.94 -7.22 -30.04
CA TRP A 333 3.51 -7.35 -30.33
C TRP A 333 2.88 -8.47 -29.51
N PHE A 334 1.62 -8.27 -29.16
CA PHE A 334 0.82 -9.17 -28.35
C PHE A 334 -0.48 -9.49 -29.08
N ALA A 335 -0.89 -10.75 -29.03
CA ALA A 335 -2.17 -11.21 -29.52
C ALA A 335 -3.00 -11.77 -28.36
N SER A 336 -4.30 -11.45 -28.32
CA SER A 336 -5.27 -12.00 -27.37
C SER A 336 -6.56 -12.37 -28.10
N GLY A 337 -7.22 -13.44 -27.65
CA GLY A 337 -8.47 -13.91 -28.25
C GLY A 337 -9.24 -14.83 -27.31
#